data_c5401561c6d50325aa374ecddfcfb716
#
_entry.id   c5401561c6d50325aa374ecddfcfb716
#
_cell.length_a   1.000
_cell.length_b   1.000
_cell.length_c   1.000
_cell.angle_alpha   90.00
_cell.angle_beta   90.00
_cell.angle_gamma   90.00
#
_symmetry.space_group_name_H-M   'P 1'
#
loop_
_entity.id
_entity.type
_entity.pdbx_description
1 polymer ?
#
loop_
_entity_poly.entity_id
_entity_poly.type
_entity_poly.pdbx_seq_one_letter_code
_entity_poly.pdbx_strand_id
1 'polypeptide(L)'
;TGSSGAGTTTTSLAFRKIFAQLNLRAAEVEGDSFHRYTRPEMDMAIRKARDLGRHISYFGPDANDFGLLEQTFRDYGLNGQGKSRKYLHTYDEAVPWNQVPGTFTPWQPLPEPTDVLFYEGLHGGVVTPQHDVARHVDLLVGVVPIVNLEWIQKMIRDTSERGHSREAVMDSVVRSMEDYINFITPQFSRTHINFQRVPTVDTSNPFAAKSIPSLDESFVVIHFRNL
;
A
#
# COMPACT_ATOMS: atom_id res chain seq x y z
N THR A 1 2.66 -2.35 -6.61
CA THR A 1 2.00 -2.97 -5.45
C THR A 1 3.01 -3.47 -4.44
N GLY A 2 2.70 -3.42 -3.17
CA GLY A 2 3.55 -3.92 -2.07
C GLY A 2 2.89 -3.67 -0.72
N SER A 3 3.35 -4.37 0.31
CA SER A 3 2.79 -4.21 1.65
C SER A 3 3.30 -2.95 2.36
N SER A 4 2.60 -2.58 3.43
CA SER A 4 2.96 -1.42 4.26
C SER A 4 4.32 -1.63 4.94
N GLY A 5 5.30 -0.83 4.57
CA GLY A 5 6.69 -0.96 5.05
C GLY A 5 7.64 -1.68 4.08
N ALA A 6 7.16 -2.13 2.92
CA ALA A 6 8.02 -2.77 1.91
C ALA A 6 8.93 -1.78 1.14
N GLY A 7 8.65 -0.48 1.19
CA GLY A 7 9.39 0.54 0.46
C GLY A 7 8.70 1.02 -0.83
N THR A 8 7.40 0.86 -0.92
CA THR A 8 6.59 1.32 -2.07
C THR A 8 6.76 2.81 -2.35
N THR A 9 6.79 3.65 -1.32
CA THR A 9 7.01 5.09 -1.45
C THR A 9 8.37 5.43 -2.09
N THR A 10 9.45 4.72 -1.71
CA THR A 10 10.77 4.92 -2.33
C THR A 10 10.75 4.56 -3.80
N THR A 11 10.09 3.46 -4.15
CA THR A 11 9.90 3.04 -5.54
C THR A 11 9.06 4.06 -6.31
N SER A 12 8.00 4.59 -5.69
CA SER A 12 7.16 5.65 -6.27
C SER A 12 7.98 6.90 -6.63
N LEU A 13 8.86 7.36 -5.75
CA LEU A 13 9.76 8.49 -6.03
C LEU A 13 10.67 8.25 -7.25
N ALA A 14 11.15 7.01 -7.44
CA ALA A 14 11.93 6.65 -8.61
C ALA A 14 11.10 6.74 -9.90
N PHE A 15 9.87 6.22 -9.89
CA PHE A 15 8.97 6.30 -11.05
C PHE A 15 8.60 7.74 -11.39
N ARG A 16 8.36 8.61 -10.40
CA ARG A 16 8.13 10.04 -10.66
C ARG A 16 9.30 10.69 -11.40
N LYS A 17 10.55 10.34 -11.06
CA LYS A 17 11.73 10.83 -11.79
C LYS A 17 11.77 10.29 -13.22
N ILE A 18 11.43 9.02 -13.44
CA ILE A 18 11.36 8.42 -14.77
C ILE A 18 10.29 9.14 -15.61
N PHE A 19 9.09 9.35 -15.07
CA PHE A 19 8.02 10.07 -15.78
C PHE A 19 8.45 11.49 -16.15
N ALA A 20 9.11 12.21 -15.22
CA ALA A 20 9.64 13.55 -15.51
C ALA A 20 10.69 13.53 -16.63
N GLN A 21 11.59 12.56 -16.64
CA GLN A 21 12.62 12.41 -17.69
C GLN A 21 12.01 12.07 -19.07
N LEU A 22 10.90 11.32 -19.07
CA LEU A 22 10.17 10.95 -20.28
C LEU A 22 9.12 11.98 -20.70
N ASN A 23 8.98 13.09 -19.95
CA ASN A 23 7.91 14.09 -20.11
C ASN A 23 6.48 13.49 -20.07
N LEU A 24 6.28 12.45 -19.27
CA LEU A 24 4.97 11.83 -19.04
C LEU A 24 4.25 12.51 -17.87
N ARG A 25 2.99 12.84 -18.06
CA ARG A 25 2.10 13.37 -17.03
C ARG A 25 1.37 12.20 -16.37
N ALA A 26 1.59 12.00 -15.07
CA ALA A 26 0.95 10.94 -14.32
C ALA A 26 -0.27 11.46 -13.54
N ALA A 27 -1.39 10.73 -13.62
CA ALA A 27 -2.43 10.78 -12.61
C ALA A 27 -2.03 9.85 -11.47
N GLU A 28 -1.72 10.39 -10.30
CA GLU A 28 -1.28 9.60 -9.15
C GLU A 28 -2.46 9.21 -8.27
N VAL A 29 -2.52 7.93 -7.90
CA VAL A 29 -3.57 7.36 -7.05
C VAL A 29 -2.94 6.55 -5.93
N GLU A 30 -3.22 6.95 -4.71
CA GLU A 30 -2.79 6.23 -3.51
C GLU A 30 -3.79 5.11 -3.18
N GLY A 31 -3.29 3.92 -2.85
CA GLY A 31 -4.12 2.75 -2.57
C GLY A 31 -5.03 2.92 -1.36
N ASP A 32 -4.61 3.69 -0.38
CA ASP A 32 -5.40 4.02 0.81
C ASP A 32 -6.68 4.81 0.48
N SER A 33 -6.79 5.40 -0.73
CA SER A 33 -8.02 5.99 -1.27
C SER A 33 -9.22 5.01 -1.24
N PHE A 34 -8.93 3.72 -1.37
CA PHE A 34 -9.94 2.66 -1.49
C PHE A 34 -10.27 1.97 -0.18
N HIS A 35 -9.71 2.42 0.95
CA HIS A 35 -10.16 1.97 2.27
C HIS A 35 -11.63 2.34 2.47
N ARG A 36 -12.41 1.40 3.04
CA ARG A 36 -13.84 1.61 3.32
C ARG A 36 -14.06 2.47 4.56
N TYR A 37 -13.15 2.42 5.52
CA TYR A 37 -13.32 2.91 6.87
C TYR A 37 -12.34 4.02 7.21
N THR A 38 -12.82 5.04 7.90
CA THR A 38 -11.98 5.93 8.70
C THR A 38 -11.33 5.14 9.85
N ARG A 39 -10.32 5.70 10.50
CA ARG A 39 -9.64 5.03 11.61
C ARG A 39 -10.60 4.63 12.75
N PRO A 40 -11.49 5.52 13.24
CA PRO A 40 -12.47 5.12 14.26
C PRO A 40 -13.44 4.03 13.80
N GLU A 41 -13.89 4.08 12.55
CA GLU A 41 -14.78 3.05 11.98
C GLU A 41 -14.05 1.71 11.84
N MET A 42 -12.79 1.71 11.44
CA MET A 42 -11.97 0.49 11.36
C MET A 42 -11.76 -0.12 12.75
N ASP A 43 -11.53 0.70 13.78
CA ASP A 43 -11.40 0.23 15.16
C ASP A 43 -12.69 -0.42 15.65
N MET A 44 -13.85 0.14 15.29
CA MET A 44 -15.15 -0.48 15.59
C MET A 44 -15.36 -1.79 14.83
N ALA A 45 -15.01 -1.81 13.54
CA ALA A 45 -15.11 -3.01 12.70
C ALA A 45 -14.22 -4.15 13.23
N ILE A 46 -12.99 -3.84 13.66
CA ILE A 46 -12.07 -4.81 14.27
C ILE A 46 -12.66 -5.39 15.55
N ARG A 47 -13.20 -4.55 16.44
CA ARG A 47 -13.84 -5.03 17.70
C ARG A 47 -15.01 -5.96 17.39
N LYS A 48 -15.92 -5.53 16.52
CA LYS A 48 -17.08 -6.32 16.11
C LYS A 48 -16.68 -7.66 15.47
N ALA A 49 -15.65 -7.67 14.62
CA ALA A 49 -15.16 -8.90 14.03
C ALA A 49 -14.59 -9.85 15.09
N ARG A 50 -13.80 -9.32 16.05
CA ARG A 50 -13.25 -10.09 17.16
C ARG A 50 -14.34 -10.75 18.02
N ASP A 51 -15.42 -10.02 18.32
CA ASP A 51 -16.57 -10.55 19.09
C ASP A 51 -17.25 -11.72 18.36
N LEU A 52 -17.12 -11.77 17.03
CA LEU A 52 -17.64 -12.84 16.17
C LEU A 52 -16.61 -13.93 15.86
N GLY A 53 -15.44 -13.90 16.50
CA GLY A 53 -14.34 -14.84 16.22
C GLY A 53 -13.72 -14.67 14.82
N ARG A 54 -13.86 -13.48 14.19
CA ARG A 54 -13.34 -13.15 12.85
C ARG A 54 -12.20 -12.15 12.95
N HIS A 55 -11.41 -12.10 11.88
CA HIS A 55 -10.37 -11.11 11.71
C HIS A 55 -10.73 -10.13 10.58
N ILE A 56 -10.28 -8.90 10.71
CA ILE A 56 -10.35 -7.86 9.69
C ILE A 56 -9.03 -7.07 9.72
N SER A 57 -8.46 -6.81 8.56
CA SER A 57 -7.26 -5.98 8.43
C SER A 57 -7.34 -5.08 7.20
N TYR A 58 -6.44 -4.10 7.14
CA TYR A 58 -6.30 -3.26 5.95
C TYR A 58 -5.76 -4.01 4.71
N PHE A 59 -5.36 -5.28 4.85
CA PHE A 59 -4.91 -6.10 3.72
C PHE A 59 -6.05 -6.86 3.03
N GLY A 60 -7.18 -7.03 3.71
CA GLY A 60 -8.30 -7.84 3.24
C GLY A 60 -9.42 -7.05 2.55
N PRO A 61 -10.36 -7.77 1.92
CA PRO A 61 -11.47 -7.20 1.17
C PRO A 61 -12.51 -6.50 2.07
N ASP A 62 -12.60 -6.87 3.35
CA ASP A 62 -13.55 -6.26 4.28
C ASP A 62 -13.24 -4.78 4.53
N ALA A 63 -11.95 -4.40 4.49
CA ALA A 63 -11.51 -3.02 4.70
C ALA A 63 -11.26 -2.23 3.42
N ASN A 64 -11.33 -2.88 2.24
CA ASN A 64 -11.00 -2.26 0.97
C ASN A 64 -12.10 -2.44 -0.07
N ASP A 65 -12.28 -1.44 -0.91
CA ASP A 65 -13.20 -1.49 -2.05
C ASP A 65 -12.47 -1.92 -3.32
N PHE A 66 -12.27 -3.22 -3.49
CA PHE A 66 -11.62 -3.78 -4.69
C PHE A 66 -12.46 -3.54 -5.95
N GLY A 67 -13.79 -3.46 -5.83
CA GLY A 67 -14.67 -3.14 -6.96
C GLY A 67 -14.44 -1.72 -7.47
N LEU A 68 -14.35 -0.76 -6.56
CA LEU A 68 -14.05 0.62 -6.91
C LEU A 68 -12.63 0.78 -7.47
N LEU A 69 -11.65 0.05 -6.91
CA LEU A 69 -10.28 0.04 -7.42
C LEU A 69 -10.21 -0.51 -8.85
N GLU A 70 -10.83 -1.67 -9.10
CA GLU A 70 -10.92 -2.28 -10.42
C GLU A 70 -11.62 -1.35 -11.42
N GLN A 71 -12.74 -0.75 -11.01
CA GLN A 71 -13.46 0.22 -11.83
C GLN A 71 -12.59 1.42 -12.17
N THR A 72 -11.86 1.98 -11.21
CA THR A 72 -10.98 3.13 -11.44
C THR A 72 -9.92 2.83 -12.50
N PHE A 73 -9.28 1.67 -12.44
CA PHE A 73 -8.27 1.27 -13.43
C PHE A 73 -8.88 1.08 -14.82
N ARG A 74 -10.01 0.37 -14.88
CA ARG A 74 -10.74 0.16 -16.14
C ARG A 74 -11.17 1.47 -16.78
N ASP A 75 -11.81 2.34 -16.01
CA ASP A 75 -12.39 3.58 -16.53
C ASP A 75 -11.29 4.54 -16.98
N TYR A 76 -10.18 4.63 -16.24
CA TYR A 76 -9.03 5.40 -16.69
C TYR A 76 -8.42 4.84 -17.97
N GLY A 77 -8.25 3.53 -18.10
CA GLY A 77 -7.74 2.90 -19.32
C GLY A 77 -8.65 3.14 -20.55
N LEU A 78 -9.95 3.34 -20.34
CA LEU A 78 -10.91 3.58 -21.41
C LEU A 78 -10.98 5.06 -21.86
N ASN A 79 -10.88 6.00 -20.94
CA ASN A 79 -11.18 7.41 -21.21
C ASN A 79 -10.25 8.42 -20.53
N GLY A 80 -9.24 7.97 -19.78
CA GLY A 80 -8.30 8.83 -19.04
C GLY A 80 -8.91 9.50 -17.80
N GLN A 81 -10.11 9.13 -17.39
CA GLN A 81 -10.84 9.79 -16.30
C GLN A 81 -10.94 8.92 -15.06
N GLY A 82 -11.11 9.56 -13.91
CA GLY A 82 -11.29 8.89 -12.64
C GLY A 82 -11.41 9.88 -11.50
N LYS A 83 -11.48 9.33 -10.29
CA LYS A 83 -11.49 10.10 -9.04
C LYS A 83 -10.59 9.42 -8.02
N SER A 84 -9.94 10.21 -7.19
CA SER A 84 -9.22 9.73 -6.03
C SER A 84 -9.52 10.62 -4.81
N ARG A 85 -9.16 10.12 -3.64
CA ARG A 85 -9.14 10.86 -2.39
C ARG A 85 -7.88 10.45 -1.64
N LYS A 86 -7.54 11.15 -0.56
CA LYS A 86 -6.41 10.78 0.30
C LYS A 86 -6.92 10.31 1.65
N TYR A 87 -6.28 9.28 2.18
CA TYR A 87 -6.38 8.94 3.59
C TYR A 87 -5.35 9.75 4.36
N LEU A 88 -5.80 10.51 5.34
CA LEU A 88 -4.97 11.47 6.08
C LEU A 88 -4.34 10.79 7.31
N HIS A 89 -3.05 10.50 7.26
CA HIS A 89 -2.35 9.74 8.31
C HIS A 89 -1.96 10.61 9.50
N THR A 90 -1.59 11.86 9.25
CA THR A 90 -1.01 12.78 10.23
C THR A 90 -1.80 14.10 10.33
N TYR A 91 -1.52 14.88 11.37
CA TYR A 91 -2.11 16.21 11.52
C TYR A 91 -1.69 17.16 10.40
N ASP A 92 -0.44 17.11 9.97
CA ASP A 92 0.06 17.97 8.89
C ASP A 92 -0.67 17.73 7.56
N GLU A 93 -1.06 16.47 7.31
CA GLU A 93 -1.88 16.11 6.15
C GLU A 93 -3.34 16.53 6.30
N ALA A 94 -3.88 16.52 7.53
CA ALA A 94 -5.30 16.72 7.79
C ALA A 94 -5.69 18.23 7.89
N VAL A 95 -4.83 19.04 8.48
CA VAL A 95 -5.10 20.49 8.72
C VAL A 95 -5.48 21.25 7.45
N PRO A 96 -4.78 21.10 6.28
CA PRO A 96 -5.15 21.80 5.07
C PRO A 96 -6.57 21.50 4.55
N TRP A 97 -7.14 20.37 4.97
CA TRP A 97 -8.48 19.91 4.58
C TRP A 97 -9.54 20.17 5.66
N ASN A 98 -9.18 20.83 6.75
CA ASN A 98 -10.03 20.99 7.93
C ASN A 98 -10.59 19.62 8.41
N GLN A 99 -9.73 18.61 8.42
CA GLN A 99 -10.02 17.24 8.81
C GLN A 99 -9.16 16.83 10.00
N VAL A 100 -9.37 15.63 10.49
CA VAL A 100 -8.54 15.00 11.54
C VAL A 100 -7.81 13.76 10.98
N PRO A 101 -6.67 13.37 11.57
CA PRO A 101 -5.98 12.13 11.17
C PRO A 101 -6.88 10.90 11.23
N GLY A 102 -6.73 10.03 10.24
CA GLY A 102 -7.54 8.81 10.13
C GLY A 102 -8.86 9.00 9.39
N THR A 103 -9.04 10.11 8.70
CA THR A 103 -10.18 10.39 7.81
C THR A 103 -9.75 10.54 6.36
N PHE A 104 -10.67 10.88 5.48
CA PHE A 104 -10.43 11.04 4.05
C PHE A 104 -10.65 12.49 3.61
N THR A 105 -9.94 12.92 2.58
CA THR A 105 -10.34 14.11 1.81
C THR A 105 -11.61 13.80 1.02
N PRO A 106 -12.34 14.84 0.56
CA PRO A 106 -13.36 14.64 -0.47
C PRO A 106 -12.78 13.98 -1.73
N TRP A 107 -13.62 13.22 -2.46
CA TRP A 107 -13.27 12.71 -3.78
C TRP A 107 -13.02 13.86 -4.76
N GLN A 108 -11.88 13.82 -5.43
CA GLN A 108 -11.49 14.80 -6.45
C GLN A 108 -11.32 14.09 -7.80
N PRO A 109 -11.67 14.73 -8.92
CA PRO A 109 -11.33 14.21 -10.24
C PRO A 109 -9.82 14.08 -10.39
N LEU A 110 -9.38 13.08 -11.12
CA LEU A 110 -7.98 12.97 -11.51
C LEU A 110 -7.59 14.15 -12.42
N PRO A 111 -6.32 14.60 -12.40
CA PRO A 111 -5.87 15.65 -13.28
C PRO A 111 -6.00 15.22 -14.76
N GLU A 112 -6.35 16.16 -15.61
CA GLU A 112 -6.46 15.97 -17.07
C GLU A 112 -5.72 17.12 -17.79
N PRO A 113 -5.08 16.88 -18.92
CA PRO A 113 -4.83 15.57 -19.53
C PRO A 113 -3.62 14.86 -18.89
N THR A 114 -3.67 13.54 -18.77
CA THR A 114 -2.57 12.70 -18.28
C THR A 114 -2.27 11.58 -19.27
N ASP A 115 -1.04 11.07 -19.21
CA ASP A 115 -0.53 10.06 -20.13
C ASP A 115 -0.52 8.66 -19.46
N VAL A 116 -0.43 8.61 -18.13
CA VAL A 116 -0.43 7.38 -17.36
C VAL A 116 -1.23 7.52 -16.06
N LEU A 117 -1.86 6.42 -15.62
CA LEU A 117 -2.33 6.25 -14.25
C LEU A 117 -1.22 5.57 -13.45
N PHE A 118 -0.74 6.22 -12.42
CA PHE A 118 0.25 5.67 -11.51
C PHE A 118 -0.38 5.38 -10.15
N TYR A 119 -0.59 4.10 -9.88
CA TYR A 119 -1.10 3.64 -8.59
C TYR A 119 0.04 3.18 -7.69
N GLU A 120 0.04 3.62 -6.44
CA GLU A 120 0.92 3.14 -5.38
C GLU A 120 0.07 2.67 -4.19
N GLY A 121 0.22 1.39 -3.80
CA GLY A 121 -0.51 0.85 -2.66
C GLY A 121 -0.45 -0.67 -2.53
N LEU A 122 -1.33 -1.20 -1.69
CA LEU A 122 -1.35 -2.59 -1.28
C LEU A 122 -1.87 -3.55 -2.35
N HIS A 123 -2.81 -3.11 -3.20
CA HIS A 123 -3.70 -4.02 -3.93
C HIS A 123 -3.69 -3.82 -5.46
N GLY A 124 -2.63 -3.20 -6.01
CA GLY A 124 -2.55 -2.90 -7.45
C GLY A 124 -2.60 -4.11 -8.39
N GLY A 125 -2.35 -5.31 -7.89
CA GLY A 125 -2.44 -6.57 -8.64
C GLY A 125 -3.36 -7.60 -7.98
N VAL A 126 -4.28 -7.19 -7.10
CA VAL A 126 -5.14 -8.13 -6.38
C VAL A 126 -6.13 -8.82 -7.32
N VAL A 127 -6.30 -10.12 -7.08
CA VAL A 127 -7.31 -10.96 -7.76
C VAL A 127 -8.07 -11.74 -6.71
N THR A 128 -9.38 -11.69 -6.81
CA THR A 128 -10.33 -12.44 -5.99
C THR A 128 -11.34 -13.14 -6.88
N PRO A 129 -12.22 -14.01 -6.36
CA PRO A 129 -13.29 -14.58 -7.16
C PRO A 129 -14.24 -13.55 -7.81
N GLN A 130 -14.33 -12.34 -7.25
CA GLN A 130 -15.24 -11.28 -7.72
C GLN A 130 -14.52 -10.18 -8.51
N HIS A 131 -13.21 -9.98 -8.32
CA HIS A 131 -12.45 -8.86 -8.84
C HIS A 131 -11.10 -9.29 -9.39
N ASP A 132 -10.70 -8.74 -10.52
CA ASP A 132 -9.39 -8.93 -11.13
C ASP A 132 -8.78 -7.57 -11.50
N VAL A 133 -8.19 -6.90 -10.50
CA VAL A 133 -7.56 -5.60 -10.69
C VAL A 133 -6.35 -5.71 -11.62
N ALA A 134 -5.58 -6.81 -11.53
CA ALA A 134 -4.37 -7.04 -12.31
C ALA A 134 -4.60 -6.98 -13.82
N ARG A 135 -5.79 -7.38 -14.31
CA ARG A 135 -6.13 -7.41 -15.75
C ARG A 135 -6.18 -6.03 -16.42
N HIS A 136 -6.29 -4.96 -15.62
CA HIS A 136 -6.38 -3.58 -16.10
C HIS A 136 -5.07 -2.82 -15.99
N VAL A 137 -3.96 -3.51 -15.72
CA VAL A 137 -2.64 -2.91 -15.49
C VAL A 137 -1.69 -3.31 -16.62
N ASP A 138 -1.13 -2.32 -17.34
CA ASP A 138 -0.16 -2.56 -18.40
C ASP A 138 1.22 -2.95 -17.85
N LEU A 139 1.63 -2.33 -16.75
CA LEU A 139 2.89 -2.64 -16.06
C LEU A 139 2.66 -2.80 -14.56
N LEU A 140 2.67 -4.03 -14.08
CA LEU A 140 2.54 -4.35 -12.67
C LEU A 140 3.91 -4.53 -12.03
N VAL A 141 4.26 -3.60 -11.14
CA VAL A 141 5.53 -3.60 -10.39
C VAL A 141 5.29 -4.03 -8.96
N GLY A 142 6.00 -5.05 -8.51
CA GLY A 142 5.99 -5.52 -7.13
C GLY A 142 7.15 -4.95 -6.31
N VAL A 143 6.86 -4.47 -5.11
CA VAL A 143 7.86 -4.19 -4.08
C VAL A 143 7.77 -5.33 -3.08
N VAL A 144 8.60 -6.36 -3.29
CA VAL A 144 8.53 -7.63 -2.57
C VAL A 144 9.28 -7.50 -1.25
N PRO A 145 8.62 -7.69 -0.12
CA PRO A 145 9.30 -7.54 1.16
C PRO A 145 10.22 -8.73 1.48
N ILE A 146 11.29 -8.47 2.22
CA ILE A 146 11.83 -9.40 3.17
C ILE A 146 11.01 -9.17 4.44
N VAL A 147 10.24 -10.13 4.87
CA VAL A 147 9.19 -9.96 5.90
C VAL A 147 9.73 -9.34 7.20
N ASN A 148 10.89 -9.78 7.66
CA ASN A 148 11.49 -9.22 8.86
C ASN A 148 11.87 -7.75 8.68
N LEU A 149 12.42 -7.36 7.52
CA LEU A 149 12.75 -5.97 7.21
C LEU A 149 11.48 -5.11 7.11
N GLU A 150 10.43 -5.61 6.49
CA GLU A 150 9.14 -4.95 6.43
C GLU A 150 8.59 -4.65 7.83
N TRP A 151 8.63 -5.65 8.72
CA TRP A 151 8.14 -5.49 10.09
C TRP A 151 9.00 -4.52 10.91
N ILE A 152 10.33 -4.52 10.72
CA ILE A 152 11.22 -3.51 11.30
C ILE A 152 10.81 -2.10 10.84
N GLN A 153 10.65 -1.91 9.54
CA GLN A 153 10.26 -0.61 8.97
C GLN A 153 8.89 -0.17 9.46
N LYS A 154 7.91 -1.07 9.45
CA LYS A 154 6.56 -0.79 9.96
C LYS A 154 6.59 -0.46 11.46
N MET A 155 7.29 -1.25 12.27
CA MET A 155 7.40 -1.03 13.71
C MET A 155 7.99 0.35 14.03
N ILE A 156 9.11 0.68 13.42
CA ILE A 156 9.80 1.96 13.69
C ILE A 156 8.95 3.13 13.20
N ARG A 157 8.45 3.09 11.96
CA ARG A 157 7.62 4.17 11.42
C ARG A 157 6.35 4.40 12.24
N ASP A 158 5.59 3.34 12.52
CA ASP A 158 4.28 3.49 13.14
C ASP A 158 4.41 3.93 14.62
N THR A 159 5.55 3.60 15.29
CA THR A 159 5.81 4.09 16.66
C THR A 159 6.38 5.50 16.70
N SER A 160 7.28 5.87 15.77
CA SER A 160 7.95 7.17 15.80
C SER A 160 7.15 8.29 15.13
N GLU A 161 6.42 7.99 14.06
CA GLU A 161 5.76 9.00 13.21
C GLU A 161 4.24 9.03 13.39
N ARG A 162 3.62 7.87 13.70
CA ARG A 162 2.16 7.73 13.77
C ARG A 162 1.61 7.60 15.19
N GLY A 163 2.48 7.57 16.20
CA GLY A 163 2.13 7.57 17.63
C GLY A 163 1.50 6.27 18.13
N HIS A 164 1.65 5.15 17.41
CA HIS A 164 1.18 3.84 17.88
C HIS A 164 2.12 3.25 18.94
N SER A 165 1.57 2.48 19.89
CA SER A 165 2.41 1.68 20.79
C SER A 165 2.99 0.46 20.04
N ARG A 166 4.12 -0.06 20.53
CA ARG A 166 4.74 -1.28 19.95
C ARG A 166 3.77 -2.47 19.97
N GLU A 167 3.04 -2.63 21.07
CA GLU A 167 2.05 -3.69 21.24
C GLU A 167 0.92 -3.58 20.20
N ALA A 168 0.44 -2.37 19.93
CA ALA A 168 -0.58 -2.12 18.92
C ALA A 168 -0.08 -2.45 17.50
N VAL A 169 1.18 -2.13 17.19
CA VAL A 169 1.78 -2.49 15.90
C VAL A 169 1.96 -4.01 15.79
N MET A 170 2.44 -4.67 16.84
CA MET A 170 2.59 -6.14 16.87
C MET A 170 1.23 -6.83 16.69
N ASP A 171 0.19 -6.42 17.43
CA ASP A 171 -1.17 -6.94 17.27
C ASP A 171 -1.67 -6.76 15.84
N SER A 172 -1.44 -5.58 15.25
CA SER A 172 -1.80 -5.30 13.87
C SER A 172 -1.10 -6.24 12.87
N VAL A 173 0.20 -6.48 13.05
CA VAL A 173 0.97 -7.40 12.19
C VAL A 173 0.39 -8.81 12.28
N VAL A 174 0.27 -9.34 13.50
CA VAL A 174 -0.20 -10.73 13.71
C VAL A 174 -1.63 -10.91 13.19
N ARG A 175 -2.52 -9.98 13.48
CA ARG A 175 -3.92 -10.01 13.02
C ARG A 175 -4.05 -9.96 11.50
N SER A 176 -3.11 -9.32 10.83
CA SER A 176 -3.14 -9.13 9.37
C SER A 176 -2.58 -10.31 8.59
N MET A 177 -1.98 -11.32 9.23
CA MET A 177 -1.22 -12.38 8.55
C MET A 177 -2.08 -13.22 7.61
N GLU A 178 -3.33 -13.51 7.95
CA GLU A 178 -4.23 -14.27 7.09
C GLU A 178 -4.51 -13.50 5.78
N ASP A 179 -4.88 -12.23 5.90
CA ASP A 179 -5.12 -11.38 4.74
C ASP A 179 -3.82 -11.10 3.95
N TYR A 180 -2.67 -11.00 4.63
CA TYR A 180 -1.37 -10.87 4.01
C TYR A 180 -1.06 -12.04 3.06
N ILE A 181 -1.29 -13.26 3.53
CA ILE A 181 -1.06 -14.48 2.75
C ILE A 181 -2.06 -14.59 1.59
N ASN A 182 -3.31 -14.19 1.81
CA ASN A 182 -4.37 -14.39 0.83
C ASN A 182 -4.46 -13.27 -0.21
N PHE A 183 -4.11 -12.03 0.13
CA PHE A 183 -4.37 -10.86 -0.74
C PHE A 183 -3.11 -10.07 -1.10
N ILE A 184 -2.02 -10.14 -0.32
CA ILE A 184 -0.80 -9.40 -0.60
C ILE A 184 0.22 -10.27 -1.35
N THR A 185 0.62 -11.39 -0.76
CA THR A 185 1.69 -12.23 -1.33
C THR A 185 1.38 -12.80 -2.71
N PRO A 186 0.13 -13.21 -3.05
CA PRO A 186 -0.17 -13.78 -4.36
C PRO A 186 0.04 -12.80 -5.52
N GLN A 187 -0.04 -11.49 -5.27
CA GLN A 187 0.17 -10.47 -6.28
C GLN A 187 1.57 -10.53 -6.89
N PHE A 188 2.59 -10.85 -6.08
CA PHE A 188 3.97 -10.87 -6.53
C PHE A 188 4.30 -11.95 -7.56
N SER A 189 3.45 -12.97 -7.69
CA SER A 189 3.55 -13.98 -8.75
C SER A 189 3.04 -13.48 -10.10
N ARG A 190 2.31 -12.37 -10.13
CA ARG A 190 1.66 -11.77 -11.32
C ARG A 190 2.37 -10.53 -11.84
N THR A 191 3.35 -10.03 -11.10
CA THR A 191 4.09 -8.82 -11.47
C THR A 191 4.97 -9.04 -12.69
N HIS A 192 5.22 -7.98 -13.44
CA HIS A 192 6.19 -7.96 -14.53
C HIS A 192 7.61 -7.77 -13.98
N ILE A 193 7.75 -6.89 -12.99
CA ILE A 193 9.03 -6.57 -12.36
C ILE A 193 8.83 -6.60 -10.84
N ASN A 194 9.77 -7.22 -10.12
CA ASN A 194 9.84 -7.19 -8.67
C ASN A 194 11.11 -6.50 -8.19
N PHE A 195 10.96 -5.57 -7.28
CA PHE A 195 12.06 -4.99 -6.51
C PHE A 195 12.04 -5.59 -5.11
N GLN A 196 13.15 -6.17 -4.68
CA GLN A 196 13.29 -6.75 -3.35
C GLN A 196 14.52 -6.17 -2.66
N ARG A 197 14.32 -5.43 -1.59
CA ARG A 197 15.41 -4.97 -0.74
C ARG A 197 15.82 -6.07 0.23
N VAL A 198 17.08 -6.49 0.17
CA VAL A 198 17.64 -7.57 0.98
C VAL A 198 18.66 -6.99 1.95
N PRO A 199 18.44 -7.09 3.28
CA PRO A 199 19.42 -6.63 4.27
C PRO A 199 20.63 -7.58 4.32
N THR A 200 21.81 -7.01 4.56
CA THR A 200 23.07 -7.74 4.75
C THR A 200 23.43 -7.87 6.23
N VAL A 201 22.60 -7.34 7.10
CA VAL A 201 22.72 -7.40 8.56
C VAL A 201 21.64 -8.27 9.16
N ASP A 202 21.81 -8.68 10.40
CA ASP A 202 20.85 -9.52 11.11
C ASP A 202 19.51 -8.81 11.31
N THR A 203 18.44 -9.39 10.79
CA THR A 203 17.04 -8.96 10.96
C THR A 203 16.18 -10.05 11.58
N SER A 204 16.77 -11.05 12.25
CA SER A 204 16.07 -12.24 12.76
C SER A 204 14.99 -11.91 13.80
N ASN A 205 15.15 -10.81 14.54
CA ASN A 205 14.16 -10.36 15.52
C ASN A 205 13.62 -8.95 15.18
N PRO A 206 12.63 -8.86 14.29
CA PRO A 206 12.09 -7.57 13.82
C PRO A 206 11.45 -6.74 14.94
N PHE A 207 10.94 -7.40 15.99
CA PHE A 207 10.30 -6.70 17.09
C PHE A 207 11.28 -6.15 18.14
N ALA A 208 12.55 -6.57 18.11
CA ALA A 208 13.60 -6.02 18.98
C ALA A 208 14.51 -5.00 18.26
N ALA A 209 14.35 -4.82 16.96
CA ALA A 209 15.16 -3.91 16.18
C ALA A 209 15.01 -2.46 16.67
N LYS A 210 16.14 -1.75 16.75
CA LYS A 210 16.21 -0.34 17.20
C LYS A 210 16.32 0.63 16.03
N SER A 211 16.76 0.16 14.87
CA SER A 211 16.94 0.95 13.65
C SER A 211 16.58 0.15 12.41
N ILE A 212 16.24 0.83 11.36
CA ILE A 212 16.08 0.24 10.04
C ILE A 212 17.49 0.06 9.45
N PRO A 213 17.83 -1.11 8.88
CA PRO A 213 19.08 -1.26 8.13
C PRO A 213 19.26 -0.13 7.11
N SER A 214 20.45 0.45 7.04
CA SER A 214 20.77 1.53 6.11
C SER A 214 20.85 1.05 4.65
N LEU A 215 21.04 1.97 3.71
CA LEU A 215 21.25 1.61 2.31
C LEU A 215 22.55 0.82 2.11
N ASP A 216 23.60 1.14 2.87
CA ASP A 216 24.88 0.42 2.82
C ASP A 216 24.81 -0.97 3.45
N GLU A 217 23.77 -1.23 4.25
CA GLU A 217 23.49 -2.52 4.88
C GLU A 217 22.45 -3.34 4.12
N SER A 218 22.22 -3.02 2.87
CA SER A 218 21.27 -3.74 2.03
C SER A 218 21.59 -3.59 0.55
N PHE A 219 21.07 -4.50 -0.25
CA PHE A 219 21.07 -4.39 -1.71
C PHE A 219 19.66 -4.62 -2.27
N VAL A 220 19.43 -4.24 -3.51
CA VAL A 220 18.16 -4.43 -4.20
C VAL A 220 18.33 -5.49 -5.27
N VAL A 221 17.53 -6.55 -5.17
CA VAL A 221 17.38 -7.55 -6.23
C VAL A 221 16.22 -7.13 -7.12
N ILE A 222 16.46 -7.14 -8.44
CA ILE A 222 15.43 -6.84 -9.43
C ILE A 222 15.16 -8.12 -10.22
N HIS A 223 13.90 -8.57 -10.16
CA HIS A 223 13.44 -9.72 -10.93
C HIS A 223 12.53 -9.25 -12.06
N PHE A 224 12.94 -9.52 -13.29
CA PHE A 224 12.11 -9.40 -14.48
C PHE A 224 11.41 -10.74 -14.71
N ARG A 225 10.08 -10.76 -14.73
CA ARG A 225 9.31 -11.99 -14.80
C ARG A 225 8.58 -12.18 -16.12
N ASN A 226 7.83 -11.17 -16.54
CA ASN A 226 6.96 -11.26 -17.72
C ASN A 226 7.14 -9.97 -18.53
N LEU A 227 8.25 -9.90 -19.30
CA LEU A 227 8.56 -8.79 -20.19
C LEU A 227 8.16 -9.16 -21.62
#